data_a0f84a57f6194854210c7dec604f1927
#
_entry.id   a0f84a57f6194854210c7dec604f1927
#
_cell.length_a   1.000
_cell.length_b   1.000
_cell.length_c   1.000
_cell.angle_alpha   90.00
_cell.angle_beta   90.00
_cell.angle_gamma   90.00
#
_symmetry.space_group_name_H-M   'P 1'
#
loop_
_entity.id
_entity.type
_entity.pdbx_description
1 polymer ?
#
loop_
_entity_poly.entity_id
_entity_poly.type
_entity_poly.pdbx_seq_one_letter_code
_entity_poly.pdbx_strand_id
1 'polypeptide(L)'
;MSAPEVLALTEALVGDNVFHWDNEGIVVDHHCLGGVPGNKTDIIITAIVGAYGLPMPKTSARSLTSCAGVADTMSVLANVDLDDRTFRSLVKENRAAIACYDGLNIAEASKLISSVERQIGLIQQEHIASSILAIKLAAGVTHLLIDIPVGPKSRIKSTNEAMRLRKLIEYVGDMLSMEIDVVITDGSEPIGNGVGAVLEARDVMKVLRNKEDAPQDLLEKSLFLAGRLLEFDPKLRGGQGYHVAKEILTSGRALEVMNRIIHAQGKAPQPQLGHLTRDIISNVSGVVEAIDNSRINKIGVWAGAGQYPGAGLDLLKKVGDPVEQGETLYRIHSCNSTDFAFANSVVDGYTGYEISGRQSNY
;
A
#
# COMPACT_ATOMS: atom_id res chain seq x y z
N MET A 1 -0.05 5.06 -24.99
CA MET A 1 1.30 4.64 -25.46
C MET A 1 1.25 3.19 -25.91
N SER A 2 2.04 2.83 -26.96
CA SER A 2 2.26 1.42 -27.33
C SER A 2 3.24 0.73 -26.38
N ALA A 3 3.25 -0.60 -26.34
CA ALA A 3 4.16 -1.32 -25.46
C ALA A 3 5.66 -1.05 -25.74
N PRO A 4 6.14 -0.91 -26.98
CA PRO A 4 7.52 -0.47 -27.23
C PRO A 4 7.84 0.94 -26.73
N GLU A 5 6.88 1.88 -26.77
CA GLU A 5 7.07 3.23 -26.21
C GLU A 5 7.17 3.20 -24.69
N VAL A 6 6.35 2.34 -24.02
CA VAL A 6 6.43 2.14 -22.58
C VAL A 6 7.77 1.52 -22.17
N LEU A 7 8.28 0.55 -22.96
CA LEU A 7 9.59 -0.03 -22.73
C LEU A 7 10.69 1.04 -22.84
N ALA A 8 10.73 1.79 -23.94
CA ALA A 8 11.74 2.83 -24.16
C ALA A 8 11.68 3.91 -23.07
N LEU A 9 10.48 4.30 -22.64
CA LEU A 9 10.31 5.21 -21.52
C LEU A 9 10.85 4.61 -20.21
N THR A 10 10.56 3.35 -19.94
CA THR A 10 11.04 2.67 -18.73
C THR A 10 12.58 2.64 -18.70
N GLU A 11 13.22 2.25 -19.80
CA GLU A 11 14.68 2.25 -19.93
C GLU A 11 15.28 3.65 -19.69
N ALA A 12 14.68 4.68 -20.28
CA ALA A 12 15.11 6.06 -20.07
C ALA A 12 14.96 6.55 -18.63
N LEU A 13 13.96 6.04 -17.90
CA LEU A 13 13.68 6.42 -16.52
C LEU A 13 14.57 5.72 -15.48
N VAL A 14 15.15 4.55 -15.80
CA VAL A 14 16.01 3.80 -14.87
C VAL A 14 17.24 4.64 -14.47
N GLY A 15 17.87 5.31 -15.44
CA GLY A 15 19.10 6.07 -15.23
C GLY A 15 20.33 5.17 -15.05
N ASP A 16 21.45 5.78 -14.69
CA ASP A 16 22.76 5.11 -14.63
C ASP A 16 23.02 4.42 -13.27
N ASN A 17 22.34 4.83 -12.21
CA ASN A 17 22.54 4.28 -10.86
C ASN A 17 21.57 3.12 -10.60
N VAL A 18 22.07 1.91 -10.79
CA VAL A 18 21.34 0.66 -10.53
C VAL A 18 22.00 -0.09 -9.38
N PHE A 19 21.22 -0.50 -8.40
CA PHE A 19 21.75 -1.31 -7.29
C PHE A 19 22.01 -2.74 -7.74
N HIS A 20 23.17 -3.27 -7.32
CA HIS A 20 23.53 -4.66 -7.52
C HIS A 20 23.62 -5.37 -6.17
N TRP A 21 23.08 -6.57 -6.12
CA TRP A 21 23.04 -7.41 -4.93
C TRP A 21 23.94 -8.61 -5.15
N ASP A 22 25.18 -8.54 -4.65
CA ASP A 22 26.21 -9.56 -4.89
C ASP A 22 25.74 -10.94 -4.38
N ASN A 23 25.87 -11.96 -5.21
CA ASN A 23 25.49 -13.35 -4.96
C ASN A 23 24.00 -13.62 -4.72
N GLU A 24 23.11 -12.69 -5.04
CA GLU A 24 21.65 -12.86 -4.94
C GLU A 24 21.06 -13.12 -6.33
N GLY A 25 20.58 -14.35 -6.57
CA GLY A 25 19.87 -14.68 -7.82
C GLY A 25 18.43 -14.19 -7.84
N ILE A 26 17.81 -14.10 -6.67
CA ILE A 26 16.41 -13.72 -6.50
C ILE A 26 16.35 -12.54 -5.54
N VAL A 27 15.98 -11.37 -6.05
CA VAL A 27 15.73 -10.14 -5.29
C VAL A 27 14.31 -9.72 -5.57
N VAL A 28 13.48 -9.70 -4.55
CA VAL A 28 12.03 -9.52 -4.73
C VAL A 28 11.56 -8.15 -4.28
N ASP A 29 10.48 -7.67 -4.87
CA ASP A 29 9.69 -6.56 -4.34
C ASP A 29 8.21 -6.75 -4.68
N HIS A 30 7.35 -6.01 -4.02
CA HIS A 30 5.92 -5.94 -4.25
C HIS A 30 5.50 -4.50 -4.55
N HIS A 31 4.50 -4.32 -5.42
CA HIS A 31 3.89 -3.02 -5.66
C HIS A 31 2.38 -3.14 -5.82
N CYS A 32 1.63 -2.36 -5.05
CA CYS A 32 0.17 -2.27 -5.17
C CYS A 32 -0.24 -1.03 -5.97
N LEU A 33 -1.06 -1.22 -7.00
CA LEU A 33 -1.60 -0.13 -7.83
C LEU A 33 -2.87 0.50 -7.26
N GLY A 34 -3.33 0.06 -6.10
CA GLY A 34 -4.68 0.37 -5.61
C GLY A 34 -4.83 1.58 -4.69
N GLY A 35 -3.80 2.07 -4.03
CA GLY A 35 -3.95 3.06 -2.96
C GLY A 35 -4.65 2.47 -1.72
N VAL A 36 -5.72 3.11 -1.25
CA VAL A 36 -6.46 2.70 -0.02
C VAL A 36 -6.82 1.22 0.05
N PRO A 37 -7.19 0.51 -1.05
CA PRO A 37 -7.44 -0.93 -1.02
C PRO A 37 -6.20 -1.83 -0.85
N GLY A 38 -4.99 -1.30 -0.72
CA GLY A 38 -3.83 -2.19 -0.68
C GLY A 38 -2.51 -1.66 -0.12
N ASN A 39 -2.32 -0.36 0.04
CA ASN A 39 -1.01 0.23 0.36
C ASN A 39 -0.30 -0.40 1.56
N LYS A 40 -1.00 -0.59 2.69
CA LYS A 40 -0.38 -1.04 3.95
C LYS A 40 0.05 -2.51 3.96
N THR A 41 -0.40 -3.32 2.99
CA THR A 41 0.02 -4.73 2.86
C THR A 41 1.53 -4.88 2.70
N ASP A 42 2.16 -3.94 2.00
CA ASP A 42 3.60 -3.92 1.71
C ASP A 42 4.48 -4.07 2.96
N ILE A 43 4.10 -3.44 4.06
CA ILE A 43 4.90 -3.46 5.30
C ILE A 43 4.86 -4.87 5.92
N ILE A 44 3.69 -5.51 5.92
CA ILE A 44 3.52 -6.88 6.41
C ILE A 44 4.27 -7.87 5.51
N ILE A 45 4.11 -7.72 4.20
CA ILE A 45 4.79 -8.55 3.19
C ILE A 45 6.31 -8.46 3.36
N THR A 46 6.85 -7.26 3.52
CA THR A 46 8.29 -7.03 3.71
C THR A 46 8.81 -7.78 4.94
N ALA A 47 8.06 -7.78 6.03
CA ALA A 47 8.42 -8.51 7.24
C ALA A 47 8.42 -10.03 7.05
N ILE A 48 7.42 -10.57 6.35
CA ILE A 48 7.30 -12.01 6.07
C ILE A 48 8.41 -12.46 5.12
N VAL A 49 8.63 -11.73 4.04
CA VAL A 49 9.65 -12.07 3.02
C VAL A 49 11.05 -11.99 3.61
N GLY A 50 11.36 -10.94 4.38
CA GLY A 50 12.63 -10.83 5.10
C GLY A 50 12.83 -11.95 6.11
N ALA A 51 11.77 -12.42 6.79
CA ALA A 51 11.83 -13.54 7.72
C ALA A 51 12.02 -14.90 7.02
N TYR A 52 11.57 -15.04 5.78
CA TYR A 52 11.88 -16.18 4.95
C TYR A 52 13.36 -16.19 4.51
N GLY A 53 13.93 -15.01 4.27
CA GLY A 53 15.34 -14.84 3.89
C GLY A 53 15.58 -14.39 2.45
N LEU A 54 14.54 -14.09 1.66
CA LEU A 54 14.71 -13.43 0.38
C LEU A 54 15.04 -11.94 0.58
N PRO A 55 16.00 -11.37 -0.18
CA PRO A 55 16.26 -9.95 -0.12
C PRO A 55 15.12 -9.15 -0.72
N MET A 56 14.60 -8.20 0.05
CA MET A 56 13.52 -7.31 -0.36
C MET A 56 13.90 -5.84 -0.13
N PRO A 57 14.55 -5.19 -1.11
CA PRO A 57 14.84 -3.76 -1.08
C PRO A 57 13.57 -2.96 -1.37
N LYS A 58 12.67 -2.87 -0.40
CA LYS A 58 11.37 -2.22 -0.58
C LYS A 58 11.52 -0.73 -0.78
N THR A 59 11.30 -0.27 -2.02
CA THR A 59 11.19 1.14 -2.34
C THR A 59 9.74 1.58 -2.39
N SER A 60 9.44 2.72 -1.82
CA SER A 60 8.08 3.27 -1.74
C SER A 60 8.07 4.79 -1.89
N ALA A 61 6.92 5.35 -2.20
CA ALA A 61 6.69 6.79 -2.22
C ALA A 61 5.97 7.25 -0.96
N ARG A 62 6.13 8.52 -0.64
CA ARG A 62 5.16 9.25 0.18
C ARG A 62 3.87 9.45 -0.60
N SER A 63 2.78 9.70 0.12
CA SER A 63 1.48 9.91 -0.51
C SER A 63 1.50 11.09 -1.47
N LEU A 64 0.86 10.88 -2.60
CA LEU A 64 0.69 11.88 -3.63
C LEU A 64 -0.79 12.20 -3.88
N THR A 65 -1.65 11.20 -3.71
CA THR A 65 -3.09 11.26 -3.99
C THR A 65 -3.91 10.44 -3.00
N SER A 66 -3.26 9.73 -2.07
CA SER A 66 -3.90 8.97 -0.99
C SER A 66 -3.60 9.57 0.38
N CYS A 67 -4.35 9.20 1.40
CA CYS A 67 -4.16 9.65 2.78
C CYS A 67 -2.78 9.29 3.33
N ALA A 68 -2.22 8.15 2.90
CA ALA A 68 -0.87 7.73 3.21
C ALA A 68 -0.33 6.86 2.08
N GLY A 69 0.96 6.99 1.78
CA GLY A 69 1.75 6.01 1.05
C GLY A 69 2.42 5.04 2.03
N VAL A 70 3.01 3.97 1.51
CA VAL A 70 3.75 3.00 2.36
C VAL A 70 4.89 3.67 3.13
N ALA A 71 5.58 4.63 2.49
CA ALA A 71 6.63 5.41 3.17
C ALA A 71 6.08 6.27 4.31
N ASP A 72 4.89 6.87 4.16
CA ASP A 72 4.24 7.64 5.24
C ASP A 72 3.86 6.74 6.41
N THR A 73 3.25 5.60 6.13
CA THR A 73 2.86 4.62 7.15
C THR A 73 4.08 4.05 7.87
N MET A 74 5.15 3.70 7.14
CA MET A 74 6.38 3.22 7.74
C MET A 74 7.11 4.30 8.54
N SER A 75 7.02 5.59 8.13
CA SER A 75 7.65 6.70 8.83
C SER A 75 7.10 6.93 10.26
N VAL A 76 5.91 6.41 10.55
CA VAL A 76 5.36 6.36 11.93
C VAL A 76 6.16 5.41 12.83
N LEU A 77 6.78 4.38 12.23
CA LEU A 77 7.49 3.33 12.95
C LEU A 77 9.01 3.55 12.95
N ALA A 78 9.57 3.98 11.81
CA ALA A 78 11.02 4.12 11.61
C ALA A 78 11.35 5.20 10.58
N ASN A 79 12.63 5.62 10.55
CA ASN A 79 13.13 6.50 9.49
C ASN A 79 13.10 5.78 8.13
N VAL A 80 12.52 6.44 7.13
CA VAL A 80 12.44 5.95 5.75
C VAL A 80 13.27 6.78 4.77
N ASP A 81 13.77 7.94 5.20
CA ASP A 81 14.63 8.82 4.40
C ASP A 81 16.08 8.35 4.56
N LEU A 82 16.42 7.30 3.81
CA LEU A 82 17.71 6.63 3.85
C LEU A 82 18.55 7.03 2.62
N ASP A 83 19.87 7.11 2.78
CA ASP A 83 20.77 7.16 1.64
C ASP A 83 21.06 5.77 1.05
N ASP A 84 21.63 5.72 -0.15
CA ASP A 84 21.92 4.47 -0.88
C ASP A 84 22.76 3.50 -0.07
N ARG A 85 23.80 3.98 0.61
CA ARG A 85 24.74 3.16 1.38
C ARG A 85 24.03 2.52 2.56
N THR A 86 23.30 3.32 3.32
CA THR A 86 22.54 2.86 4.49
C THR A 86 21.47 1.86 4.07
N PHE A 87 20.68 2.18 3.04
CA PHE A 87 19.63 1.28 2.55
C PHE A 87 20.19 -0.08 2.12
N ARG A 88 21.26 -0.08 1.34
CA ARG A 88 21.92 -1.33 0.89
C ARG A 88 22.48 -2.15 2.05
N SER A 89 23.09 -1.52 3.04
CA SER A 89 23.61 -2.21 4.25
C SER A 89 22.46 -2.88 5.00
N LEU A 90 21.36 -2.15 5.22
CA LEU A 90 20.18 -2.65 5.93
C LEU A 90 19.55 -3.86 5.25
N VAL A 91 19.41 -3.83 3.94
CA VAL A 91 18.89 -4.99 3.18
C VAL A 91 19.82 -6.19 3.28
N LYS A 92 21.14 -5.99 3.20
CA LYS A 92 22.12 -7.09 3.37
C LYS A 92 22.04 -7.70 4.76
N GLU A 93 21.93 -6.91 5.81
CA GLU A 93 21.94 -7.36 7.20
C GLU A 93 20.61 -7.96 7.66
N ASN A 94 19.49 -7.35 7.26
CA ASN A 94 18.14 -7.72 7.73
C ASN A 94 17.32 -8.49 6.69
N ARG A 95 17.86 -8.71 5.50
CA ARG A 95 17.17 -9.27 4.32
C ARG A 95 16.07 -8.37 3.76
N ALA A 96 15.68 -7.33 4.46
CA ALA A 96 14.69 -6.35 4.00
C ALA A 96 14.94 -4.98 4.65
N ALA A 97 14.54 -3.93 3.94
CA ALA A 97 14.43 -2.57 4.42
C ALA A 97 13.35 -1.83 3.64
N ILE A 98 12.76 -0.79 4.21
CA ILE A 98 11.73 0.03 3.55
C ILE A 98 12.25 1.46 3.47
N ALA A 99 12.47 1.96 2.26
CA ALA A 99 12.94 3.32 2.03
C ALA A 99 11.96 4.13 1.18
N CYS A 100 11.87 5.43 1.47
CA CYS A 100 11.32 6.39 0.53
C CYS A 100 12.31 6.56 -0.62
N TYR A 101 11.87 6.27 -1.86
CA TYR A 101 12.78 6.33 -3.00
C TYR A 101 13.26 7.76 -3.33
N ASP A 102 12.57 8.79 -2.81
CA ASP A 102 12.98 10.18 -2.97
C ASP A 102 14.36 10.47 -2.32
N GLY A 103 14.71 9.74 -1.26
CA GLY A 103 16.01 9.82 -0.58
C GLY A 103 17.14 9.04 -1.26
N LEU A 104 16.80 8.13 -2.18
CA LEU A 104 17.76 7.29 -2.90
C LEU A 104 18.15 7.95 -4.23
N ASN A 105 19.39 7.76 -4.69
CA ASN A 105 19.86 8.30 -5.97
C ASN A 105 19.56 7.36 -7.15
N ILE A 106 18.33 6.85 -7.23
CA ILE A 106 17.87 5.94 -8.28
C ILE A 106 16.72 6.55 -9.05
N ALA A 107 16.60 6.23 -10.34
CA ALA A 107 15.49 6.62 -11.22
C ALA A 107 15.11 8.12 -11.10
N GLU A 108 16.11 9.03 -11.12
CA GLU A 108 15.92 10.47 -10.90
C GLU A 108 14.92 11.09 -11.89
N ALA A 109 14.98 10.69 -13.17
CA ALA A 109 14.03 11.16 -14.19
C ALA A 109 12.58 10.75 -13.86
N SER A 110 12.37 9.56 -13.28
CA SER A 110 11.05 9.10 -12.84
C SER A 110 10.47 9.99 -11.75
N LYS A 111 11.29 10.42 -10.78
CA LYS A 111 10.87 11.34 -9.70
C LYS A 111 10.42 12.68 -10.27
N LEU A 112 11.20 13.23 -11.19
CA LEU A 112 10.90 14.51 -11.82
C LEU A 112 9.58 14.44 -12.60
N ILE A 113 9.42 13.44 -13.47
CA ILE A 113 8.20 13.26 -14.27
C ILE A 113 6.98 13.07 -13.37
N SER A 114 7.06 12.19 -12.37
CA SER A 114 5.97 11.95 -11.42
C SER A 114 5.57 13.21 -10.66
N SER A 115 6.53 14.11 -10.35
CA SER A 115 6.24 15.37 -9.68
C SER A 115 5.46 16.34 -10.58
N VAL A 116 5.81 16.41 -11.88
CA VAL A 116 5.13 17.27 -12.86
C VAL A 116 3.72 16.73 -13.19
N GLU A 117 3.60 15.43 -13.51
CA GLU A 117 2.32 14.80 -13.82
C GLU A 117 1.28 15.01 -12.73
N ARG A 118 1.75 14.98 -11.48
CA ARG A 118 0.95 15.24 -10.29
C ARG A 118 0.38 16.65 -10.26
N GLN A 119 1.21 17.65 -10.56
CA GLN A 119 0.82 19.06 -10.55
C GLN A 119 -0.20 19.38 -11.64
N ILE A 120 -0.09 18.75 -12.81
CA ILE A 120 -0.98 18.97 -13.94
C ILE A 120 -2.18 18.02 -13.97
N GLY A 121 -2.26 17.06 -13.01
CA GLY A 121 -3.33 16.09 -12.95
C GLY A 121 -3.36 15.08 -14.10
N LEU A 122 -2.26 14.94 -14.84
CA LEU A 122 -2.13 14.01 -15.97
C LEU A 122 -1.58 12.68 -15.45
N ILE A 123 -2.47 11.75 -15.13
CA ILE A 123 -2.10 10.43 -14.64
C ILE A 123 -2.51 9.40 -15.69
N GLN A 124 -1.55 8.91 -16.48
CA GLN A 124 -1.75 7.81 -17.43
C GLN A 124 -1.20 6.50 -16.86
N GLN A 125 -1.93 5.41 -17.08
CA GLN A 125 -1.55 4.09 -16.54
C GLN A 125 -0.21 3.60 -17.10
N GLU A 126 0.08 3.90 -18.35
CA GLU A 126 1.33 3.57 -19.02
C GLU A 126 2.54 4.27 -18.38
N HIS A 127 2.41 5.56 -18.02
CA HIS A 127 3.43 6.30 -17.32
C HIS A 127 3.67 5.78 -15.89
N ILE A 128 2.57 5.43 -15.20
CA ILE A 128 2.67 4.80 -13.87
C ILE A 128 3.44 3.48 -13.97
N ALA A 129 3.10 2.64 -14.95
CA ALA A 129 3.80 1.37 -15.17
C ALA A 129 5.28 1.58 -15.45
N SER A 130 5.64 2.50 -16.36
CA SER A 130 7.04 2.84 -16.66
C SER A 130 7.80 3.32 -15.43
N SER A 131 7.22 4.22 -14.65
CA SER A 131 7.86 4.77 -13.44
C SER A 131 8.08 3.71 -12.37
N ILE A 132 7.09 2.83 -12.15
CA ILE A 132 7.19 1.73 -11.19
C ILE A 132 8.30 0.79 -11.60
N LEU A 133 8.28 0.29 -12.84
CA LEU A 133 9.27 -0.67 -13.34
C LEU A 133 10.67 -0.08 -13.31
N ALA A 134 10.83 1.20 -13.69
CA ALA A 134 12.12 1.89 -13.64
C ALA A 134 12.68 1.96 -12.21
N ILE A 135 11.88 2.34 -11.22
CA ILE A 135 12.32 2.42 -9.83
C ILE A 135 12.69 1.03 -9.29
N LYS A 136 11.90 -0.01 -9.61
CA LYS A 136 12.18 -1.39 -9.16
C LYS A 136 13.44 -1.95 -9.81
N LEU A 137 13.62 -1.72 -11.11
CA LEU A 137 14.82 -2.12 -11.82
C LEU A 137 16.07 -1.39 -11.29
N ALA A 138 15.98 -0.07 -11.07
CA ALA A 138 17.06 0.72 -10.49
C ALA A 138 17.40 0.29 -9.04
N ALA A 139 16.42 -0.20 -8.27
CA ALA A 139 16.65 -0.82 -6.96
C ALA A 139 17.28 -2.23 -7.04
N GLY A 140 17.51 -2.79 -8.23
CA GLY A 140 18.12 -4.10 -8.45
C GLY A 140 17.16 -5.26 -8.19
N VAL A 141 15.85 -5.03 -8.30
CA VAL A 141 14.82 -6.07 -8.17
C VAL A 141 14.84 -6.95 -9.42
N THR A 142 14.87 -8.26 -9.23
CA THR A 142 14.85 -9.27 -10.32
C THR A 142 13.48 -9.93 -10.46
N HIS A 143 12.70 -9.98 -9.37
CA HIS A 143 11.39 -10.63 -9.31
C HIS A 143 10.38 -9.69 -8.67
N LEU A 144 9.34 -9.33 -9.38
CA LEU A 144 8.38 -8.31 -8.94
C LEU A 144 6.95 -8.87 -8.92
N LEU A 145 6.28 -8.75 -7.80
CA LEU A 145 4.85 -9.00 -7.70
C LEU A 145 4.09 -7.65 -7.79
N ILE A 146 3.15 -7.56 -8.71
CA ILE A 146 2.26 -6.41 -8.83
C ILE A 146 0.84 -6.79 -8.46
N ASP A 147 0.27 -6.10 -7.49
CA ASP A 147 -1.13 -6.21 -7.08
C ASP A 147 -1.98 -5.13 -7.76
N ILE A 148 -3.01 -5.54 -8.47
CA ILE A 148 -4.00 -4.65 -9.12
C ILE A 148 -5.36 -4.83 -8.44
N PRO A 149 -5.69 -4.05 -7.40
CA PRO A 149 -7.02 -4.04 -6.83
C PRO A 149 -8.06 -3.48 -7.80
N VAL A 150 -9.09 -4.26 -8.08
CA VAL A 150 -10.17 -3.91 -8.98
C VAL A 150 -11.47 -3.73 -8.22
N GLY A 151 -12.15 -2.62 -8.47
CA GLY A 151 -13.45 -2.34 -7.87
C GLY A 151 -14.12 -1.13 -8.49
N PRO A 152 -15.45 -1.00 -8.41
CA PRO A 152 -16.22 0.05 -9.10
C PRO A 152 -15.82 1.48 -8.66
N LYS A 153 -15.31 1.62 -7.45
CA LYS A 153 -14.85 2.89 -6.86
C LYS A 153 -13.32 2.91 -6.64
N SER A 154 -12.58 1.96 -7.23
CA SER A 154 -11.12 1.90 -7.21
C SER A 154 -10.50 2.66 -8.38
N ARG A 155 -9.16 2.75 -8.38
CA ARG A 155 -8.39 3.34 -9.50
C ARG A 155 -8.62 2.54 -10.78
N ILE A 156 -8.55 1.21 -10.71
CA ILE A 156 -8.86 0.29 -11.79
C ILE A 156 -10.29 -0.23 -11.57
N LYS A 157 -11.17 0.04 -12.53
CA LYS A 157 -12.61 -0.16 -12.35
C LYS A 157 -13.13 -1.48 -12.89
N SER A 158 -12.37 -2.14 -13.76
CA SER A 158 -12.82 -3.37 -14.41
C SER A 158 -11.68 -4.37 -14.60
N THR A 159 -12.02 -5.66 -14.59
CA THR A 159 -11.09 -6.74 -14.89
C THR A 159 -10.46 -6.61 -16.28
N ASN A 160 -11.22 -6.09 -17.27
CA ASN A 160 -10.69 -5.87 -18.62
C ASN A 160 -9.59 -4.79 -18.64
N GLU A 161 -9.73 -3.74 -17.86
CA GLU A 161 -8.71 -2.71 -17.68
C GLU A 161 -7.47 -3.29 -17.00
N ALA A 162 -7.66 -4.03 -15.90
CA ALA A 162 -6.58 -4.72 -15.19
C ALA A 162 -5.82 -5.70 -16.08
N MET A 163 -6.52 -6.49 -16.89
CA MET A 163 -5.92 -7.45 -17.82
C MET A 163 -5.10 -6.79 -18.94
N ARG A 164 -5.50 -5.61 -19.40
CA ARG A 164 -4.70 -4.84 -20.38
C ARG A 164 -3.42 -4.33 -19.73
N LEU A 165 -3.52 -3.76 -18.53
CA LEU A 165 -2.38 -3.29 -17.77
C LEU A 165 -1.42 -4.43 -17.41
N ARG A 166 -1.94 -5.57 -16.96
CA ARG A 166 -1.19 -6.79 -16.71
C ARG A 166 -0.33 -7.19 -17.93
N LYS A 167 -0.95 -7.33 -19.12
CA LYS A 167 -0.23 -7.72 -20.34
C LYS A 167 0.87 -6.72 -20.70
N LEU A 168 0.64 -5.43 -20.49
CA LEU A 168 1.63 -4.39 -20.73
C LEU A 168 2.82 -4.53 -19.78
N ILE A 169 2.56 -4.69 -18.50
CA ILE A 169 3.56 -4.82 -17.45
C ILE A 169 4.40 -6.10 -17.65
N GLU A 170 3.75 -7.23 -17.88
CA GLU A 170 4.42 -8.51 -18.15
C GLU A 170 5.33 -8.41 -19.40
N TYR A 171 4.82 -7.83 -20.50
CA TYR A 171 5.62 -7.62 -21.71
C TYR A 171 6.87 -6.76 -21.46
N VAL A 172 6.73 -5.63 -20.76
CA VAL A 172 7.87 -4.76 -20.47
C VAL A 172 8.85 -5.45 -19.51
N GLY A 173 8.36 -6.19 -18.53
CA GLY A 173 9.17 -6.98 -17.61
C GLY A 173 10.03 -8.02 -18.34
N ASP A 174 9.43 -8.78 -19.22
CA ASP A 174 10.13 -9.80 -20.04
C ASP A 174 11.26 -9.17 -20.85
N MET A 175 10.99 -8.02 -21.49
CA MET A 175 12.00 -7.30 -22.28
C MET A 175 13.15 -6.75 -21.43
N LEU A 176 12.89 -6.44 -20.15
CA LEU A 176 13.88 -5.95 -19.18
C LEU A 176 14.54 -7.07 -18.36
N SER A 177 14.25 -8.34 -18.67
CA SER A 177 14.74 -9.51 -17.93
C SER A 177 14.37 -9.49 -16.43
N MET A 178 13.21 -8.91 -16.11
CA MET A 178 12.60 -8.94 -14.79
C MET A 178 11.44 -9.92 -14.77
N GLU A 179 11.49 -10.91 -13.88
CA GLU A 179 10.36 -11.83 -13.69
C GLU A 179 9.24 -11.14 -12.95
N ILE A 180 8.08 -11.00 -13.62
CA ILE A 180 6.94 -10.28 -13.06
C ILE A 180 5.73 -11.21 -12.95
N ASP A 181 5.16 -11.28 -11.76
CA ASP A 181 3.84 -11.86 -11.52
C ASP A 181 2.84 -10.73 -11.24
N VAL A 182 1.70 -10.75 -11.91
CA VAL A 182 0.64 -9.75 -11.73
C VAL A 182 -0.62 -10.43 -11.24
N VAL A 183 -1.06 -10.06 -10.07
CA VAL A 183 -2.31 -10.55 -9.46
C VAL A 183 -3.39 -9.47 -9.49
N ILE A 184 -4.61 -9.90 -9.78
CA ILE A 184 -5.80 -9.06 -9.71
C ILE A 184 -6.52 -9.42 -8.42
N THR A 185 -6.72 -8.42 -7.56
CA THR A 185 -7.34 -8.61 -6.24
C THR A 185 -8.60 -7.77 -6.11
N ASP A 186 -9.38 -8.01 -5.06
CA ASP A 186 -10.52 -7.19 -4.73
C ASP A 186 -10.07 -5.80 -4.24
N GLY A 187 -10.68 -4.78 -4.80
CA GLY A 187 -10.50 -3.38 -4.47
C GLY A 187 -11.84 -2.68 -4.20
N SER A 188 -12.90 -3.42 -3.89
CA SER A 188 -14.24 -2.86 -3.69
C SER A 188 -14.36 -1.92 -2.50
N GLU A 189 -13.48 -2.09 -1.49
CA GLU A 189 -13.46 -1.28 -0.27
C GLU A 189 -12.02 -1.00 0.23
N PRO A 190 -11.83 -0.07 1.18
CA PRO A 190 -10.55 0.12 1.86
C PRO A 190 -10.10 -1.14 2.58
N ILE A 191 -8.81 -1.51 2.47
CA ILE A 191 -8.23 -2.63 3.20
C ILE A 191 -7.95 -2.24 4.66
N GLY A 192 -8.25 -3.12 5.60
CA GLY A 192 -8.12 -2.82 7.04
C GLY A 192 -9.09 -1.74 7.52
N ASN A 193 -8.89 -1.24 8.73
CA ASN A 193 -9.78 -0.30 9.37
C ASN A 193 -9.27 1.14 9.35
N GLY A 194 -7.96 1.33 9.35
CA GLY A 194 -7.35 2.66 9.36
C GLY A 194 -7.05 3.21 7.96
N VAL A 195 -7.30 4.48 7.74
CA VAL A 195 -6.93 5.23 6.53
C VAL A 195 -6.19 6.49 6.98
N GLY A 196 -4.88 6.57 6.71
CA GLY A 196 -3.95 7.58 7.21
C GLY A 196 -2.82 6.96 8.03
N ALA A 197 -1.65 7.60 8.05
CA ALA A 197 -0.37 6.98 8.42
C ALA A 197 -0.37 6.29 9.80
N VAL A 198 -0.84 6.95 10.86
CA VAL A 198 -0.87 6.37 12.22
C VAL A 198 -1.88 5.23 12.31
N LEU A 199 -3.05 5.39 11.69
CA LEU A 199 -4.11 4.39 11.71
C LEU A 199 -3.72 3.14 10.91
N GLU A 200 -3.06 3.33 9.78
CA GLU A 200 -2.52 2.24 8.95
C GLU A 200 -1.38 1.51 9.67
N ALA A 201 -0.45 2.23 10.31
CA ALA A 201 0.62 1.63 11.10
C ALA A 201 0.06 0.82 12.29
N ARG A 202 -1.02 1.30 12.93
CA ARG A 202 -1.75 0.54 13.96
C ARG A 202 -2.25 -0.79 13.43
N ASP A 203 -2.94 -0.79 12.28
CA ASP A 203 -3.49 -1.99 11.67
C ASP A 203 -2.40 -3.00 11.29
N VAL A 204 -1.32 -2.52 10.66
CA VAL A 204 -0.13 -3.32 10.34
C VAL A 204 0.46 -3.99 11.59
N MET A 205 0.64 -3.22 12.66
CA MET A 205 1.21 -3.76 13.89
C MET A 205 0.25 -4.71 14.63
N LYS A 206 -1.07 -4.55 14.49
CA LYS A 206 -2.05 -5.53 14.99
C LYS A 206 -1.90 -6.86 14.27
N VAL A 207 -1.77 -6.85 12.94
CA VAL A 207 -1.55 -8.07 12.13
C VAL A 207 -0.22 -8.74 12.52
N LEU A 208 0.89 -7.99 12.53
CA LEU A 208 2.21 -8.55 12.86
C LEU A 208 2.28 -9.12 14.29
N ARG A 209 1.50 -8.57 15.22
CA ARG A 209 1.40 -9.05 16.62
C ARG A 209 0.39 -10.16 16.83
N ASN A 210 -0.25 -10.65 15.78
CA ASN A 210 -1.33 -11.65 15.84
C ASN A 210 -2.44 -11.26 16.85
N LYS A 211 -2.88 -9.98 16.83
CA LYS A 211 -3.94 -9.52 17.71
C LYS A 211 -5.28 -10.06 17.26
N GLU A 212 -6.17 -10.41 18.21
CA GLU A 212 -7.52 -10.91 17.92
C GLU A 212 -8.37 -9.88 17.13
N ASP A 213 -8.16 -8.59 17.41
CA ASP A 213 -8.82 -7.47 16.73
C ASP A 213 -8.07 -6.96 15.49
N ALA A 214 -7.16 -7.75 14.93
CA ALA A 214 -6.49 -7.42 13.67
C ALA A 214 -7.46 -7.50 12.50
N PRO A 215 -7.41 -6.53 11.56
CA PRO A 215 -8.27 -6.57 10.37
C PRO A 215 -7.99 -7.84 9.53
N GLN A 216 -9.01 -8.69 9.39
CA GLN A 216 -8.86 -10.00 8.74
C GLN A 216 -8.64 -9.89 7.23
N ASP A 217 -9.27 -8.92 6.58
CA ASP A 217 -9.07 -8.60 5.17
C ASP A 217 -7.60 -8.24 4.87
N LEU A 218 -7.00 -7.41 5.74
CA LEU A 218 -5.58 -7.03 5.64
C LEU A 218 -4.67 -8.22 5.90
N LEU A 219 -4.98 -9.05 6.91
CA LEU A 219 -4.25 -10.27 7.22
C LEU A 219 -4.21 -11.22 6.01
N GLU A 220 -5.39 -11.60 5.50
CA GLU A 220 -5.51 -12.58 4.44
C GLU A 220 -4.89 -12.11 3.12
N LYS A 221 -5.12 -10.85 2.74
CA LYS A 221 -4.49 -10.27 1.54
C LYS A 221 -2.97 -10.23 1.66
N SER A 222 -2.44 -9.86 2.83
CA SER A 222 -0.99 -9.82 3.06
C SER A 222 -0.37 -11.21 2.98
N LEU A 223 -1.03 -12.24 3.55
CA LEU A 223 -0.58 -13.63 3.47
C LEU A 223 -0.61 -14.15 2.03
N PHE A 224 -1.66 -13.87 1.29
CA PHE A 224 -1.78 -14.25 -0.12
C PHE A 224 -0.64 -13.65 -0.96
N LEU A 225 -0.42 -12.34 -0.85
CA LEU A 225 0.59 -11.64 -1.62
C LEU A 225 2.02 -12.04 -1.19
N ALA A 226 2.27 -12.18 0.12
CA ALA A 226 3.55 -12.69 0.61
C ALA A 226 3.81 -14.11 0.10
N GLY A 227 2.81 -14.99 0.14
CA GLY A 227 2.91 -16.35 -0.38
C GLY A 227 3.30 -16.38 -1.86
N ARG A 228 2.68 -15.51 -2.68
CA ARG A 228 3.03 -15.39 -4.10
C ARG A 228 4.49 -14.95 -4.31
N LEU A 229 4.98 -14.00 -3.50
CA LEU A 229 6.39 -13.58 -3.53
C LEU A 229 7.35 -14.70 -3.12
N LEU A 230 7.00 -15.47 -2.09
CA LEU A 230 7.85 -16.59 -1.67
C LEU A 230 7.96 -17.67 -2.74
N GLU A 231 6.95 -17.85 -3.59
CA GLU A 231 6.94 -18.83 -4.68
C GLU A 231 7.87 -18.48 -5.85
N PHE A 232 8.50 -17.30 -5.86
CA PHE A 232 9.65 -17.05 -6.73
C PHE A 232 10.87 -17.90 -6.33
N ASP A 233 10.99 -18.37 -5.08
CA ASP A 233 11.95 -19.38 -4.72
C ASP A 233 11.50 -20.74 -5.29
N PRO A 234 12.29 -21.38 -6.20
CA PRO A 234 11.92 -22.66 -6.78
C PRO A 234 11.68 -23.79 -5.78
N LYS A 235 12.10 -23.62 -4.53
CA LYS A 235 11.86 -24.58 -3.44
C LYS A 235 10.40 -24.57 -2.98
N LEU A 236 9.67 -23.49 -3.22
CA LEU A 236 8.27 -23.33 -2.87
C LEU A 236 7.43 -23.25 -4.15
N ARG A 237 6.63 -24.27 -4.42
CA ARG A 237 5.76 -24.32 -5.59
C ARG A 237 4.37 -24.84 -5.21
N GLY A 238 3.38 -24.51 -6.06
CA GLY A 238 2.04 -25.10 -5.95
C GLY A 238 1.24 -24.66 -4.76
N GLY A 239 1.30 -23.38 -4.37
CA GLY A 239 0.53 -22.79 -3.28
C GLY A 239 1.17 -22.97 -1.89
N GLN A 240 2.38 -23.52 -1.80
CA GLN A 240 3.08 -23.68 -0.52
C GLN A 240 3.47 -22.34 0.10
N GLY A 241 3.71 -21.31 -0.73
CA GLY A 241 4.11 -19.98 -0.25
C GLY A 241 3.13 -19.37 0.76
N TYR A 242 1.82 -19.54 0.56
CA TYR A 242 0.81 -19.06 1.51
C TYR A 242 0.97 -19.73 2.89
N HIS A 243 1.16 -21.05 2.92
CA HIS A 243 1.30 -21.79 4.18
C HIS A 243 2.57 -21.38 4.93
N VAL A 244 3.67 -21.19 4.20
CA VAL A 244 4.95 -20.72 4.77
C VAL A 244 4.81 -19.28 5.28
N ALA A 245 4.16 -18.38 4.52
CA ALA A 245 3.89 -17.02 4.96
C ALA A 245 3.06 -16.98 6.24
N LYS A 246 2.03 -17.84 6.33
CA LYS A 246 1.18 -17.97 7.50
C LYS A 246 1.96 -18.49 8.72
N GLU A 247 2.80 -19.51 8.54
CA GLU A 247 3.67 -20.01 9.61
C GLU A 247 4.62 -18.92 10.12
N ILE A 248 5.28 -18.20 9.22
CA ILE A 248 6.19 -17.09 9.57
C ILE A 248 5.47 -16.02 10.38
N LEU A 249 4.25 -15.64 9.99
CA LEU A 249 3.48 -14.64 10.69
C LEU A 249 3.02 -15.14 12.07
N THR A 250 2.38 -16.32 12.12
CA THR A 250 1.79 -16.85 13.36
C THR A 250 2.84 -17.24 14.40
N SER A 251 4.03 -17.66 13.99
CA SER A 251 5.16 -17.93 14.89
C SER A 251 5.81 -16.68 15.49
N GLY A 252 5.47 -15.47 14.99
CA GLY A 252 6.06 -14.21 15.42
C GLY A 252 7.37 -13.82 14.71
N ARG A 253 7.89 -14.66 13.80
CA ARG A 253 9.14 -14.39 13.06
C ARG A 253 9.04 -13.10 12.21
N ALA A 254 7.88 -12.84 11.60
CA ALA A 254 7.64 -11.60 10.87
C ALA A 254 7.74 -10.36 11.78
N LEU A 255 7.17 -10.41 12.99
CA LEU A 255 7.27 -9.34 13.97
C LEU A 255 8.72 -9.10 14.42
N GLU A 256 9.49 -10.17 14.63
CA GLU A 256 10.91 -10.06 14.97
C GLU A 256 11.70 -9.33 13.88
N VAL A 257 11.48 -9.68 12.61
CA VAL A 257 12.12 -9.02 11.48
C VAL A 257 11.72 -7.55 11.41
N MET A 258 10.42 -7.24 11.52
CA MET A 258 9.94 -5.86 11.51
C MET A 258 10.57 -5.05 12.64
N ASN A 259 10.69 -5.60 13.85
CA ASN A 259 11.34 -4.93 14.97
C ASN A 259 12.83 -4.67 14.70
N ARG A 260 13.55 -5.61 14.04
CA ARG A 260 14.94 -5.39 13.63
C ARG A 260 15.03 -4.27 12.57
N ILE A 261 14.15 -4.26 11.57
CA ILE A 261 14.08 -3.20 10.55
C ILE A 261 13.85 -1.84 11.23
N ILE A 262 12.84 -1.74 12.11
CA ILE A 262 12.53 -0.51 12.84
C ILE A 262 13.73 -0.03 13.67
N HIS A 263 14.40 -0.94 14.35
CA HIS A 263 15.58 -0.59 15.17
C HIS A 263 16.75 -0.13 14.30
N ALA A 264 17.04 -0.85 13.23
CA ALA A 264 18.17 -0.59 12.34
C ALA A 264 17.98 0.67 11.47
N GLN A 265 16.76 0.98 11.07
CA GLN A 265 16.42 2.23 10.37
C GLN A 265 16.35 3.45 11.30
N GLY A 266 16.33 3.24 12.62
CA GLY A 266 16.11 4.28 13.62
C GLY A 266 14.63 4.46 13.93
N LYS A 267 14.25 4.12 15.16
CA LYS A 267 12.86 4.21 15.63
C LYS A 267 12.35 5.64 15.56
N ALA A 268 11.24 5.85 14.89
CA ALA A 268 10.59 7.15 14.83
C ALA A 268 9.86 7.50 16.14
N PRO A 269 9.72 8.81 16.46
CA PRO A 269 8.75 9.25 17.46
C PRO A 269 7.35 8.80 17.02
N GLN A 270 6.60 8.15 17.91
CA GLN A 270 5.24 7.72 17.59
C GLN A 270 4.31 8.95 17.62
N PRO A 271 3.83 9.45 16.47
CA PRO A 271 2.89 10.55 16.44
C PRO A 271 1.55 10.10 17.04
N GLN A 272 0.89 11.02 17.75
CA GLN A 272 -0.42 10.76 18.31
C GLN A 272 -1.51 10.94 17.25
N LEU A 273 -2.62 10.25 17.41
CA LEU A 273 -3.82 10.50 16.62
C LEU A 273 -4.32 11.93 16.81
N GLY A 274 -4.89 12.48 15.78
CA GLY A 274 -5.53 13.79 15.83
C GLY A 274 -6.61 13.84 16.90
N HIS A 275 -6.57 14.88 17.73
CA HIS A 275 -7.45 15.05 18.89
C HIS A 275 -8.82 15.63 18.53
N LEU A 276 -8.95 16.24 17.36
CA LEU A 276 -10.23 16.71 16.83
C LEU A 276 -10.91 15.53 16.14
N THR A 277 -12.05 15.09 16.69
CA THR A 277 -12.74 13.91 16.21
C THR A 277 -14.21 14.15 15.94
N ARG A 278 -14.75 13.47 14.92
CA ARG A 278 -16.18 13.39 14.63
C ARG A 278 -16.57 11.99 14.20
N ASP A 279 -17.59 11.46 14.83
CA ASP A 279 -18.23 10.21 14.39
C ASP A 279 -19.22 10.51 13.28
N ILE A 280 -19.08 9.78 12.19
CA ILE A 280 -20.01 9.82 11.05
C ILE A 280 -20.98 8.67 11.24
N ILE A 281 -22.25 8.99 11.44
CA ILE A 281 -23.31 8.05 11.76
C ILE A 281 -24.16 7.71 10.55
N SER A 282 -24.78 6.53 10.57
CA SER A 282 -25.77 6.14 9.58
C SER A 282 -27.10 6.84 9.81
N ASN A 283 -27.72 7.34 8.76
CA ASN A 283 -29.07 7.91 8.79
C ASN A 283 -30.18 6.87 8.64
N VAL A 284 -29.81 5.61 8.32
CA VAL A 284 -30.74 4.53 8.06
C VAL A 284 -30.23 3.22 8.65
N SER A 285 -31.13 2.28 8.95
CA SER A 285 -30.78 0.91 9.28
C SER A 285 -30.71 0.05 8.00
N GLY A 286 -29.74 -0.86 7.90
CA GLY A 286 -29.58 -1.71 6.72
C GLY A 286 -28.30 -2.53 6.74
N VAL A 287 -27.73 -2.74 5.55
CA VAL A 287 -26.44 -3.40 5.35
C VAL A 287 -25.57 -2.49 4.49
N VAL A 288 -24.29 -2.37 4.81
CA VAL A 288 -23.34 -1.63 3.98
C VAL A 288 -23.15 -2.36 2.65
N GLU A 289 -23.61 -1.78 1.55
CA GLU A 289 -23.50 -2.37 0.21
C GLU A 289 -22.21 -1.98 -0.50
N ALA A 290 -21.75 -0.74 -0.28
CA ALA A 290 -20.52 -0.24 -0.89
C ALA A 290 -19.85 0.84 -0.05
N ILE A 291 -18.53 0.92 -0.17
CA ILE A 291 -17.71 1.99 0.38
C ILE A 291 -16.93 2.64 -0.78
N ASP A 292 -17.11 3.93 -0.96
CA ASP A 292 -16.42 4.69 -2.01
C ASP A 292 -14.98 4.99 -1.59
N ASN A 293 -14.02 4.18 -2.06
CA ASN A 293 -12.59 4.35 -1.80
C ASN A 293 -12.07 5.75 -2.14
N SER A 294 -12.53 6.33 -3.25
CA SER A 294 -12.12 7.68 -3.66
C SER A 294 -12.65 8.73 -2.69
N ARG A 295 -13.88 8.55 -2.22
CA ARG A 295 -14.50 9.49 -1.27
C ARG A 295 -13.85 9.38 0.11
N ILE A 296 -13.67 8.17 0.61
CA ILE A 296 -12.96 7.90 1.89
C ILE A 296 -11.57 8.52 1.85
N ASN A 297 -10.82 8.27 0.78
CA ASN A 297 -9.52 8.89 0.59
C ASN A 297 -9.57 10.42 0.62
N LYS A 298 -10.50 11.04 -0.11
CA LYS A 298 -10.65 12.51 -0.14
C LYS A 298 -10.99 13.07 1.24
N ILE A 299 -11.91 12.45 1.97
CA ILE A 299 -12.28 12.89 3.33
C ILE A 299 -11.07 12.86 4.24
N GLY A 300 -10.26 11.78 4.18
CA GLY A 300 -9.03 11.69 4.96
C GLY A 300 -8.01 12.77 4.60
N VAL A 301 -7.80 13.04 3.32
CA VAL A 301 -6.93 14.14 2.85
C VAL A 301 -7.44 15.49 3.36
N TRP A 302 -8.73 15.75 3.28
CA TRP A 302 -9.34 16.98 3.79
C TRP A 302 -9.28 17.10 5.32
N ALA A 303 -9.24 15.98 6.04
CA ALA A 303 -8.99 15.98 7.48
C ALA A 303 -7.52 16.26 7.85
N GLY A 304 -6.64 16.40 6.85
CA GLY A 304 -5.22 16.72 7.01
C GLY A 304 -4.27 15.53 6.84
N ALA A 305 -4.77 14.35 6.44
CA ALA A 305 -3.90 13.21 6.16
C ALA A 305 -2.94 13.51 4.99
N GLY A 306 -1.72 12.99 5.08
CA GLY A 306 -0.61 13.32 4.17
C GLY A 306 0.25 14.49 4.66
N GLN A 307 -0.35 15.48 5.34
CA GLN A 307 0.37 16.57 6.00
C GLN A 307 0.62 16.28 7.49
N TYR A 308 -0.38 15.74 8.16
CA TYR A 308 -0.33 15.39 9.58
C TYR A 308 -0.48 13.87 9.75
N PRO A 309 0.54 13.16 10.22
CA PRO A 309 0.49 11.69 10.35
C PRO A 309 -0.66 11.17 11.23
N GLY A 310 -1.11 11.97 12.20
CA GLY A 310 -2.22 11.64 13.10
C GLY A 310 -3.61 11.87 12.52
N ALA A 311 -3.73 12.48 11.33
CA ALA A 311 -5.00 12.70 10.68
C ALA A 311 -5.42 11.50 9.83
N GLY A 312 -6.73 11.26 9.68
CA GLY A 312 -7.26 10.17 8.89
C GLY A 312 -8.64 9.70 9.32
N LEU A 313 -9.00 8.49 8.91
CA LEU A 313 -10.29 7.88 9.20
C LEU A 313 -10.11 6.51 9.85
N ASP A 314 -10.89 6.23 10.87
CA ASP A 314 -11.01 4.93 11.52
C ASP A 314 -12.35 4.29 11.13
N LEU A 315 -12.33 3.30 10.25
CA LEU A 315 -13.53 2.65 9.72
C LEU A 315 -14.03 1.62 10.75
N LEU A 316 -15.30 1.74 11.11
CA LEU A 316 -15.94 0.86 12.10
C LEU A 316 -16.94 -0.10 11.45
N LYS A 317 -17.29 0.15 10.18
CA LYS A 317 -18.15 -0.70 9.38
C LYS A 317 -17.51 -1.00 8.03
N LYS A 318 -17.65 -2.23 7.59
CA LYS A 318 -17.13 -2.75 6.31
C LYS A 318 -18.30 -3.19 5.42
N VAL A 319 -18.01 -3.44 4.15
CA VAL A 319 -19.02 -3.98 3.22
C VAL A 319 -19.55 -5.31 3.73
N GLY A 320 -20.87 -5.45 3.77
CA GLY A 320 -21.58 -6.59 4.32
C GLY A 320 -21.98 -6.46 5.78
N ASP A 321 -21.46 -5.46 6.51
CA ASP A 321 -21.82 -5.27 7.92
C ASP A 321 -23.24 -4.72 8.06
N PRO A 322 -24.01 -5.25 9.04
CA PRO A 322 -25.27 -4.65 9.43
C PRO A 322 -25.02 -3.32 10.15
N VAL A 323 -25.91 -2.37 9.93
CA VAL A 323 -25.84 -1.06 10.57
C VAL A 323 -27.24 -0.63 11.00
N GLU A 324 -27.35 -0.05 12.20
CA GLU A 324 -28.57 0.58 12.68
C GLU A 324 -28.51 2.10 12.50
N GLN A 325 -29.69 2.74 12.37
CA GLN A 325 -29.77 4.20 12.33
C GLN A 325 -29.17 4.81 13.60
N GLY A 326 -28.25 5.77 13.41
CA GLY A 326 -27.49 6.39 14.50
C GLY A 326 -26.18 5.68 14.84
N GLU A 327 -25.92 4.51 14.28
CA GLU A 327 -24.68 3.77 14.51
C GLU A 327 -23.50 4.39 13.72
N THR A 328 -22.31 4.40 14.32
CA THR A 328 -21.12 5.01 13.73
C THR A 328 -20.58 4.14 12.59
N LEU A 329 -20.43 4.73 11.42
CA LEU A 329 -19.79 4.13 10.23
C LEU A 329 -18.28 4.22 10.31
N TYR A 330 -17.78 5.42 10.61
CA TYR A 330 -16.36 5.70 10.80
C TYR A 330 -16.15 6.97 11.63
N ARG A 331 -14.92 7.12 12.14
CA ARG A 331 -14.48 8.30 12.88
C ARG A 331 -13.43 9.08 12.08
N ILE A 332 -13.63 10.39 11.97
CA ILE A 332 -12.63 11.33 11.45
C ILE A 332 -11.69 11.72 12.59
N HIS A 333 -10.38 11.76 12.30
CA HIS A 333 -9.33 12.30 13.14
C HIS A 333 -8.63 13.44 12.41
N SER A 334 -8.46 14.60 13.07
CA SER A 334 -7.72 15.73 12.52
C SER A 334 -6.83 16.38 13.58
N CYS A 335 -5.70 16.92 13.11
CA CYS A 335 -4.73 17.64 13.94
C CYS A 335 -4.90 19.17 13.85
N ASN A 336 -5.70 19.64 12.88
CA ASN A 336 -5.84 21.05 12.54
C ASN A 336 -7.33 21.43 12.48
N SER A 337 -7.70 22.56 13.09
CA SER A 337 -9.10 22.98 13.15
C SER A 337 -9.69 23.39 11.79
N THR A 338 -8.87 23.95 10.90
CA THR A 338 -9.29 24.34 9.55
C THR A 338 -9.61 23.10 8.70
N ASP A 339 -8.70 22.11 8.70
CA ASP A 339 -8.88 20.84 7.99
C ASP A 339 -10.07 20.07 8.56
N PHE A 340 -10.21 20.07 9.89
CA PHE A 340 -11.36 19.44 10.56
C PHE A 340 -12.69 20.06 10.15
N ALA A 341 -12.77 21.41 10.14
CA ALA A 341 -13.98 22.11 9.73
C ALA A 341 -14.31 21.85 8.26
N PHE A 342 -13.29 21.82 7.38
CA PHE A 342 -13.47 21.53 5.97
C PHE A 342 -13.94 20.08 5.73
N ALA A 343 -13.29 19.09 6.32
CA ALA A 343 -13.71 17.70 6.22
C ALA A 343 -15.17 17.51 6.68
N ASN A 344 -15.56 18.14 7.80
CA ASN A 344 -16.92 18.10 8.32
C ASN A 344 -17.95 18.68 7.34
N SER A 345 -17.65 19.83 6.73
CA SER A 345 -18.58 20.47 5.78
C SER A 345 -18.83 19.64 4.54
N VAL A 346 -17.85 18.86 4.12
CA VAL A 346 -17.96 18.04 2.89
C VAL A 346 -18.66 16.70 3.17
N VAL A 347 -18.45 16.11 4.33
CA VAL A 347 -19.04 14.83 4.71
C VAL A 347 -20.57 14.89 4.81
N ASP A 348 -21.13 16.03 5.22
CA ASP A 348 -22.58 16.20 5.35
C ASP A 348 -23.35 16.00 4.03
N GLY A 349 -22.67 16.19 2.88
CA GLY A 349 -23.28 15.94 1.56
C GLY A 349 -23.26 14.49 1.11
N TYR A 350 -22.21 13.72 1.46
CA TYR A 350 -22.06 12.30 1.11
C TYR A 350 -20.95 11.66 1.96
N THR A 351 -21.32 10.66 2.73
CA THR A 351 -20.42 9.98 3.69
C THR A 351 -19.40 9.06 3.03
N GLY A 352 -19.65 8.62 1.81
CA GLY A 352 -18.86 7.58 1.12
C GLY A 352 -19.37 6.16 1.34
N TYR A 353 -20.48 6.00 2.08
CA TYR A 353 -21.13 4.71 2.33
C TYR A 353 -22.46 4.63 1.59
N GLU A 354 -22.73 3.51 0.95
CA GLU A 354 -24.02 3.12 0.38
C GLU A 354 -24.62 2.03 1.26
N ILE A 355 -25.84 2.27 1.78
CA ILE A 355 -26.50 1.36 2.72
C ILE A 355 -27.86 0.99 2.13
N SER A 356 -28.11 -0.32 1.97
CA SER A 356 -29.44 -0.80 1.60
C SER A 356 -30.39 -0.61 2.76
N GLY A 357 -31.43 0.19 2.55
CA GLY A 357 -32.52 0.28 3.54
C GLY A 357 -33.17 -1.08 3.74
N ARG A 358 -33.32 -1.55 4.98
CA ARG A 358 -34.33 -2.57 5.25
C ARG A 358 -35.68 -1.95 4.90
N GLN A 359 -36.33 -2.43 3.83
CA GLN A 359 -37.75 -2.19 3.68
C GLN A 359 -38.41 -2.77 4.93
N SER A 360 -38.88 -1.92 5.84
CA SER A 360 -39.78 -2.35 6.89
C SER A 360 -41.05 -2.85 6.20
N ASN A 361 -41.16 -4.15 5.97
CA ASN A 361 -42.43 -4.77 5.69
C ASN A 361 -43.27 -4.64 6.97
N TYR A 362 -44.08 -3.57 7.06
CA TYR A 362 -45.25 -3.49 7.91
C TYR A 362 -46.45 -3.96 7.11
#